data_d6a08cdc56cd7b9c9ad2c7ead2919b87
#
_entry.id   d6a08cdc56cd7b9c9ad2c7ead2919b87
#
_cell.length_a   1.000
_cell.length_b   1.000
_cell.length_c   1.000
_cell.angle_alpha   90.00
_cell.angle_beta   90.00
_cell.angle_gamma   90.00
#
_symmetry.space_group_name_H-M   'P 1'
#
loop_
_entity.id
_entity.type
_entity.pdbx_description
1 polymer ?
#
loop_
_entity_poly.entity_id
_entity_poly.type
_entity_poly.pdbx_seq_one_letter_code
_entity_poly.pdbx_strand_id
1 'polypeptide(L)'
;MTASVEKLVYYIKAGDAVTIEPVYKVEGFRMNSNAGVKYTGNTYIEVDICHQHLWYYVNGELFLESDVVTGKESDPERATPPGAYKVWSRESPRKLGTYAVQGYETWVNYWMPVPYTGIGLHDLNRSAYGGDIYINNGSHGCINLPLDVAKKIYDEVTINTPVMIIP
;
A
#
# COMPACT_ATOMS: atom_id res chain seq x y z
N MET A 1 -22.68 -1.91 -19.32
CA MET A 1 -22.95 -1.57 -17.90
C MET A 1 -22.84 -2.83 -17.06
N THR A 2 -22.37 -2.74 -15.82
CA THR A 2 -22.34 -3.88 -14.91
C THR A 2 -23.73 -4.12 -14.32
N ALA A 3 -24.07 -5.37 -13.99
CA ALA A 3 -25.36 -5.72 -13.37
C ALA A 3 -25.70 -4.87 -12.12
N SER A 4 -24.70 -4.46 -11.36
CA SER A 4 -24.86 -3.59 -10.19
C SER A 4 -25.30 -2.17 -10.57
N VAL A 5 -24.79 -1.62 -11.68
CA VAL A 5 -25.18 -0.29 -12.17
C VAL A 5 -26.60 -0.31 -12.69
N GLU A 6 -26.99 -1.33 -13.42
CA GLU A 6 -28.36 -1.49 -13.94
C GLU A 6 -29.38 -1.60 -12.80
N LYS A 7 -29.04 -2.37 -11.78
CA LYS A 7 -29.88 -2.54 -10.59
C LYS A 7 -30.00 -1.23 -9.80
N LEU A 8 -28.92 -0.48 -9.65
CA LEU A 8 -28.92 0.83 -8.98
C LEU A 8 -29.80 1.84 -9.75
N VAL A 9 -29.65 1.90 -11.08
CA VAL A 9 -30.46 2.78 -11.94
C VAL A 9 -31.95 2.44 -11.84
N TYR A 10 -32.28 1.15 -11.77
CA TYR A 10 -33.67 0.71 -11.60
C TYR A 10 -34.27 1.26 -10.28
N TYR A 11 -33.58 1.07 -9.15
CA TYR A 11 -34.08 1.52 -7.85
C TYR A 11 -34.12 3.05 -7.71
N ILE A 12 -33.17 3.77 -8.28
CA ILE A 12 -33.22 5.24 -8.32
C ILE A 12 -34.45 5.73 -9.08
N LYS A 13 -34.77 5.08 -10.20
CA LYS A 13 -35.97 5.44 -11.00
C LYS A 13 -37.29 5.06 -10.32
N ALA A 14 -37.28 3.98 -9.54
CA ALA A 14 -38.46 3.56 -8.78
C ALA A 14 -38.69 4.38 -7.51
N GLY A 15 -37.70 5.12 -7.04
CA GLY A 15 -37.77 5.89 -5.79
C GLY A 15 -37.74 5.02 -4.52
N ASP A 16 -37.29 3.75 -4.64
CA ASP A 16 -37.26 2.82 -3.55
C ASP A 16 -36.01 3.00 -2.67
N ALA A 17 -36.19 3.00 -1.36
CA ALA A 17 -35.09 2.95 -0.41
C ALA A 17 -34.62 1.49 -0.24
N VAL A 18 -33.47 1.14 -0.83
CA VAL A 18 -32.91 -0.21 -0.78
C VAL A 18 -31.44 -0.19 -0.39
N THR A 19 -31.04 -1.22 0.33
CA THR A 19 -29.62 -1.50 0.55
C THR A 19 -29.14 -2.37 -0.61
N ILE A 20 -28.11 -1.91 -1.33
CA ILE A 20 -27.50 -2.66 -2.44
C ILE A 20 -26.10 -3.07 -2.02
N GLU A 21 -25.85 -4.37 -1.97
CA GLU A 21 -24.49 -4.88 -1.89
C GLU A 21 -23.85 -4.79 -3.29
N PRO A 22 -22.72 -4.07 -3.44
CA PRO A 22 -22.04 -3.99 -4.73
C PRO A 22 -21.49 -5.36 -5.11
N VAL A 23 -21.78 -5.79 -6.34
CA VAL A 23 -21.14 -6.97 -6.91
C VAL A 23 -19.83 -6.52 -7.55
N TYR A 24 -18.73 -6.78 -6.90
CA TYR A 24 -17.41 -6.47 -7.44
C TYR A 24 -17.08 -7.44 -8.59
N LYS A 25 -16.74 -6.89 -9.74
CA LYS A 25 -16.32 -7.67 -10.92
C LYS A 25 -14.91 -8.27 -10.75
N VAL A 26 -14.16 -7.76 -9.81
CA VAL A 26 -12.83 -8.22 -9.43
C VAL A 26 -12.91 -8.60 -7.95
N GLU A 27 -13.04 -9.89 -7.67
CA GLU A 27 -12.75 -10.40 -6.33
C GLU A 27 -11.27 -10.14 -6.07
N GLY A 28 -10.96 -9.48 -4.98
CA GLY A 28 -9.66 -8.97 -4.54
C GLY A 28 -8.40 -9.54 -5.21
N PHE A 29 -7.32 -8.81 -5.21
CA PHE A 29 -6.07 -9.17 -5.86
C PHE A 29 -5.70 -10.64 -5.62
N ARG A 30 -5.68 -11.44 -6.68
CA ARG A 30 -5.12 -12.79 -6.63
C ARG A 30 -3.59 -12.66 -6.62
N MET A 31 -2.99 -12.89 -5.50
CA MET A 31 -1.55 -13.11 -5.45
C MET A 31 -1.22 -14.35 -6.26
N ASN A 32 -0.60 -14.14 -7.41
CA ASN A 32 -0.02 -15.10 -8.35
C ASN A 32 -0.72 -16.49 -8.42
N SER A 33 -1.43 -16.71 -9.51
CA SER A 33 -2.24 -17.88 -9.79
C SER A 33 -1.50 -19.23 -9.72
N ASN A 34 -0.17 -19.25 -9.72
CA ASN A 34 0.61 -20.49 -9.68
C ASN A 34 0.65 -21.15 -8.30
N ALA A 35 0.20 -20.49 -7.24
CA ALA A 35 0.26 -21.05 -5.89
C ALA A 35 -1.10 -21.53 -5.35
N GLY A 36 -2.20 -21.39 -6.10
CA GLY A 36 -3.53 -21.80 -5.64
C GLY A 36 -4.06 -21.02 -4.41
N VAL A 37 -3.38 -19.98 -3.99
CA VAL A 37 -3.77 -19.18 -2.82
C VAL A 37 -4.74 -18.10 -3.27
N LYS A 38 -6.00 -18.26 -2.89
CA LYS A 38 -7.08 -17.30 -3.21
C LYS A 38 -7.05 -16.02 -2.36
N TYR A 39 -6.30 -15.97 -1.27
CA TYR A 39 -6.35 -14.90 -0.27
C TYR A 39 -4.96 -14.54 0.22
N THR A 40 -4.80 -13.31 0.69
CA THR A 40 -3.59 -12.83 1.38
C THR A 40 -3.33 -13.57 2.70
N GLY A 41 -4.26 -14.40 3.14
CA GLY A 41 -4.25 -14.93 4.50
C GLY A 41 -4.74 -13.90 5.51
N ASN A 42 -4.55 -14.20 6.80
CA ASN A 42 -4.97 -13.33 7.89
C ASN A 42 -3.85 -12.39 8.39
N THR A 43 -2.65 -12.47 7.78
CA THR A 43 -1.50 -11.60 8.11
C THR A 43 -1.04 -10.92 6.83
N TYR A 44 -1.26 -9.60 6.74
CA TYR A 44 -0.92 -8.80 5.56
C TYR A 44 -0.87 -7.31 5.89
N ILE A 45 -0.18 -6.56 5.05
CA ILE A 45 -0.16 -5.10 5.08
C ILE A 45 -1.05 -4.59 3.95
N GLU A 46 -1.86 -3.59 4.24
CA GLU A 46 -2.66 -2.84 3.27
C GLU A 46 -2.22 -1.39 3.25
N VAL A 47 -2.05 -0.82 2.06
CA VAL A 47 -1.69 0.58 1.85
C VAL A 47 -2.70 1.18 0.90
N ASP A 48 -3.44 2.17 1.36
CA ASP A 48 -4.39 2.96 0.57
C ASP A 48 -3.71 4.26 0.12
N ILE A 49 -3.51 4.37 -1.19
CA ILE A 49 -2.84 5.54 -1.79
C ILE A 49 -3.74 6.78 -1.69
N CYS A 50 -5.05 6.65 -1.93
CA CYS A 50 -5.97 7.80 -1.88
C CYS A 50 -6.11 8.38 -0.48
N HIS A 51 -6.13 7.54 0.54
CA HIS A 51 -6.26 7.96 1.93
C HIS A 51 -4.89 8.16 2.62
N GLN A 52 -3.79 7.79 1.95
CA GLN A 52 -2.43 7.86 2.49
C GLN A 52 -2.32 7.18 3.85
N HIS A 53 -2.89 5.98 3.95
CA HIS A 53 -2.99 5.23 5.20
C HIS A 53 -2.53 3.78 5.01
N LEU A 54 -1.99 3.19 6.08
CA LEU A 54 -1.51 1.82 6.14
C LEU A 54 -2.15 1.10 7.31
N TRP A 55 -2.64 -0.10 7.05
CA TRP A 55 -3.05 -1.06 8.08
C TRP A 55 -2.18 -2.31 8.00
N TYR A 56 -1.76 -2.81 9.15
CA TYR A 56 -1.08 -4.09 9.27
C TYR A 56 -1.91 -5.03 10.14
N TYR A 57 -2.36 -6.11 9.54
CA TYR A 57 -3.12 -7.17 10.20
C TYR A 57 -2.22 -8.37 10.49
N VAL A 58 -2.31 -8.91 11.69
CA VAL A 58 -1.62 -10.12 12.15
C VAL A 58 -2.65 -11.10 12.67
N ASN A 59 -2.72 -12.29 12.08
CA ASN A 59 -3.70 -13.34 12.44
C ASN A 59 -5.16 -12.88 12.38
N GLY A 60 -5.48 -11.92 11.53
CA GLY A 60 -6.82 -11.36 11.34
C GLY A 60 -7.17 -10.21 12.28
N GLU A 61 -6.27 -9.83 13.17
CA GLU A 61 -6.44 -8.69 14.08
C GLU A 61 -5.60 -7.51 13.60
N LEU A 62 -6.11 -6.29 13.78
CA LEU A 62 -5.38 -5.07 13.47
C LEU A 62 -4.22 -4.93 14.47
N PHE A 63 -2.99 -5.12 13.99
CA PHE A 63 -1.78 -4.98 14.79
C PHE A 63 -1.36 -3.52 14.94
N LEU A 64 -1.38 -2.76 13.84
CA LEU A 64 -1.15 -1.31 13.83
C LEU A 64 -1.75 -0.66 12.58
N GLU A 65 -1.94 0.64 12.67
CA GLU A 65 -2.27 1.51 11.55
C GLU A 65 -1.46 2.81 11.64
N SER A 66 -1.27 3.48 10.49
CA SER A 66 -0.52 4.73 10.44
C SER A 66 -0.81 5.49 9.16
N ASP A 67 -0.78 6.80 9.25
CA ASP A 67 -0.63 7.65 8.06
C ASP A 67 0.75 7.44 7.44
N VAL A 68 0.80 7.51 6.11
CA VAL A 68 2.00 7.31 5.31
C VAL A 68 2.20 8.44 4.29
N VAL A 69 3.33 8.44 3.60
CA VAL A 69 3.48 9.21 2.35
C VAL A 69 3.99 8.28 1.27
N THR A 70 3.18 8.08 0.25
CA THR A 70 3.51 7.27 -0.93
C THR A 70 4.27 8.07 -1.97
N GLY A 71 4.49 7.48 -3.14
CA GLY A 71 5.14 8.13 -4.28
C GLY A 71 4.40 9.37 -4.76
N LYS A 72 5.13 10.29 -5.41
CA LYS A 72 4.57 11.54 -5.91
C LYS A 72 3.61 11.28 -7.07
N GLU A 73 2.31 11.49 -6.84
CA GLU A 73 1.26 11.20 -7.82
C GLU A 73 1.36 12.09 -9.08
N SER A 74 1.73 13.36 -8.91
CA SER A 74 1.89 14.28 -10.05
C SER A 74 3.07 13.92 -10.98
N ASP A 75 3.84 12.88 -10.65
CA ASP A 75 4.97 12.38 -11.43
C ASP A 75 4.82 10.86 -11.62
N PRO A 76 4.38 10.39 -12.81
CA PRO A 76 4.12 8.97 -13.04
C PRO A 76 5.34 8.06 -12.84
N GLU A 77 6.56 8.57 -12.99
CA GLU A 77 7.79 7.80 -12.77
C GLU A 77 8.09 7.61 -11.27
N ARG A 78 7.43 8.39 -10.43
CA ARG A 78 7.57 8.39 -8.97
C ARG A 78 6.33 7.90 -8.24
N ALA A 79 5.23 7.67 -8.93
CA ALA A 79 4.01 7.17 -8.31
C ALA A 79 4.23 5.76 -7.73
N THR A 80 3.61 5.48 -6.59
CA THR A 80 3.58 4.12 -6.04
C THR A 80 2.64 3.27 -6.88
N PRO A 81 3.10 2.16 -7.50
CA PRO A 81 2.24 1.34 -8.32
C PRO A 81 1.27 0.51 -7.45
N PRO A 82 -0.05 0.60 -7.69
CA PRO A 82 -1.01 -0.29 -7.05
C PRO A 82 -0.75 -1.75 -7.44
N GLY A 83 -1.03 -2.67 -6.53
CA GLY A 83 -0.87 -4.09 -6.81
C GLY A 83 -0.78 -4.96 -5.57
N ALA A 84 -0.65 -6.27 -5.81
CA ALA A 84 -0.41 -7.27 -4.79
C ALA A 84 1.07 -7.66 -4.79
N TYR A 85 1.71 -7.44 -3.68
CA TYR A 85 3.14 -7.63 -3.49
C TYR A 85 3.42 -8.48 -2.25
N LYS A 86 4.68 -8.62 -1.92
CA LYS A 86 5.15 -9.26 -0.68
C LYS A 86 6.46 -8.64 -0.23
N VAL A 87 6.73 -8.72 1.05
CA VAL A 87 8.04 -8.34 1.59
C VAL A 87 9.11 -9.32 1.11
N TRP A 88 10.15 -8.81 0.44
CA TRP A 88 11.25 -9.61 -0.13
C TRP A 88 12.40 -9.84 0.81
N SER A 89 12.78 -8.79 1.54
CA SER A 89 13.86 -8.81 2.52
C SER A 89 13.58 -7.84 3.64
N ARG A 90 14.43 -7.89 4.64
CA ARG A 90 14.44 -6.96 5.77
C ARG A 90 15.87 -6.54 6.01
N GLU A 91 16.13 -5.24 5.92
CA GLU A 91 17.49 -4.70 6.06
C GLU A 91 17.49 -3.52 7.04
N SER A 92 18.49 -3.48 7.92
CA SER A 92 18.63 -2.42 8.93
C SER A 92 20.11 -2.28 9.33
N PRO A 93 20.73 -1.10 9.15
CA PRO A 93 20.26 0.02 8.32
C PRO A 93 20.46 -0.25 6.83
N ARG A 94 19.84 0.59 5.99
CA ARG A 94 20.00 0.53 4.52
C ARG A 94 20.21 1.92 3.93
N LYS A 95 21.11 2.01 2.97
CA LYS A 95 21.28 3.19 2.11
C LYS A 95 20.40 3.05 0.88
N LEU A 96 19.53 4.01 0.64
CA LEU A 96 18.63 4.07 -0.52
C LEU A 96 19.08 5.15 -1.49
N GLY A 97 18.91 4.86 -2.77
CA GLY A 97 19.30 5.75 -3.86
C GLY A 97 20.80 5.74 -4.12
N THR A 98 21.15 6.34 -5.25
CA THR A 98 22.52 6.67 -5.64
C THR A 98 22.49 8.03 -6.29
N TYR A 99 23.22 8.98 -5.75
CA TYR A 99 23.15 10.38 -6.19
C TYR A 99 23.37 10.55 -7.69
N ALA A 100 24.29 9.75 -8.26
CA ALA A 100 24.60 9.79 -9.69
C ALA A 100 23.47 9.29 -10.61
N VAL A 101 22.52 8.50 -10.08
CA VAL A 101 21.45 7.88 -10.89
C VAL A 101 20.09 8.46 -10.53
N GLN A 102 19.76 8.55 -9.23
CA GLN A 102 18.45 8.99 -8.77
C GLN A 102 18.42 10.45 -8.26
N GLY A 103 19.59 11.10 -8.15
CA GLY A 103 19.69 12.47 -7.63
C GLY A 103 19.51 12.59 -6.11
N TYR A 104 19.45 11.48 -5.40
CA TYR A 104 19.38 11.45 -3.94
C TYR A 104 20.10 10.25 -3.35
N GLU A 105 20.51 10.37 -2.11
CA GLU A 105 20.97 9.30 -1.23
C GLU A 105 20.39 9.53 0.16
N THR A 106 19.85 8.49 0.77
CA THR A 106 19.35 8.58 2.14
C THR A 106 19.62 7.28 2.89
N TRP A 107 19.96 7.40 4.18
CA TRP A 107 20.01 6.26 5.07
C TRP A 107 18.66 6.12 5.77
N VAL A 108 18.18 4.89 5.82
CA VAL A 108 16.98 4.50 6.55
C VAL A 108 17.34 3.46 7.60
N ASN A 109 16.62 3.47 8.71
CA ASN A 109 16.87 2.49 9.77
C ASN A 109 16.27 1.13 9.44
N TYR A 110 15.11 1.13 8.77
CA TYR A 110 14.35 -0.08 8.46
C TYR A 110 13.93 -0.05 7.00
N TRP A 111 14.33 -1.06 6.25
CA TRP A 111 14.02 -1.21 4.84
C TRP A 111 13.33 -2.54 4.58
N MET A 112 12.16 -2.50 3.99
CA MET A 112 11.33 -3.66 3.63
C MET A 112 10.87 -3.52 2.17
N PRO A 113 11.66 -3.99 1.19
CA PRO A 113 11.30 -3.93 -0.22
C PRO A 113 10.10 -4.82 -0.54
N VAL A 114 9.21 -4.35 -1.42
CA VAL A 114 7.98 -5.06 -1.80
C VAL A 114 7.90 -5.41 -3.29
N PRO A 115 7.95 -4.51 -4.28
CA PRO A 115 8.15 -4.88 -5.68
C PRO A 115 9.63 -4.97 -6.03
N TYR A 116 9.95 -5.65 -7.13
CA TYR A 116 11.31 -5.74 -7.67
C TYR A 116 11.89 -4.42 -8.16
N THR A 117 11.09 -3.37 -8.25
CA THR A 117 11.48 -2.07 -8.79
C THR A 117 12.24 -1.17 -7.80
N GLY A 118 12.62 -1.69 -6.62
CA GLY A 118 13.32 -0.91 -5.61
C GLY A 118 12.40 -0.03 -4.75
N ILE A 119 11.10 -0.30 -4.77
CA ILE A 119 10.11 0.34 -3.90
C ILE A 119 9.92 -0.50 -2.64
N GLY A 120 9.69 0.14 -1.51
CA GLY A 120 9.47 -0.56 -0.24
C GLY A 120 8.92 0.35 0.85
N LEU A 121 8.67 -0.26 1.99
CA LEU A 121 8.33 0.43 3.22
C LEU A 121 9.61 0.79 3.97
N HIS A 122 9.71 2.05 4.43
CA HIS A 122 10.85 2.47 5.23
C HIS A 122 10.54 3.72 6.07
N ASP A 123 11.32 3.91 7.11
CA ASP A 123 11.28 5.16 7.88
C ASP A 123 11.85 6.32 7.07
N LEU A 124 11.20 7.46 7.16
CA LEU A 124 11.76 8.73 6.69
C LEU A 124 11.18 9.85 7.55
N ASN A 125 12.05 10.65 8.16
CA ASN A 125 11.59 11.77 8.94
C ASN A 125 10.95 12.85 8.04
N ARG A 126 9.65 13.05 8.21
CA ARG A 126 8.85 14.08 7.55
C ARG A 126 8.16 14.94 8.58
N SER A 127 7.85 16.18 8.22
CA SER A 127 7.10 17.10 9.09
C SER A 127 5.65 16.65 9.33
N ALA A 128 5.08 15.86 8.40
CA ALA A 128 3.74 15.29 8.49
C ALA A 128 3.62 14.07 7.57
N TYR A 129 2.59 13.25 7.82
CA TYR A 129 2.19 12.10 7.00
C TYR A 129 0.70 12.21 6.70
N GLY A 130 0.23 11.46 5.71
CA GLY A 130 -1.18 11.43 5.31
C GLY A 130 -1.61 12.60 4.43
N GLY A 131 -2.90 12.66 4.15
CA GLY A 131 -3.54 13.71 3.36
C GLY A 131 -2.96 13.87 1.96
N ASP A 132 -2.98 15.09 1.45
CA ASP A 132 -2.61 15.41 0.07
C ASP A 132 -1.10 15.61 -0.15
N ILE A 133 -0.27 15.27 0.84
CA ILE A 133 1.19 15.46 0.77
C ILE A 133 1.78 14.76 -0.45
N TYR A 134 1.32 13.54 -0.73
CA TYR A 134 1.84 12.70 -1.83
C TYR A 134 1.61 13.30 -3.21
N ILE A 135 0.61 14.16 -3.40
CA ILE A 135 0.30 14.75 -4.71
C ILE A 135 1.50 15.51 -5.25
N ASN A 136 2.11 16.39 -4.46
CA ASN A 136 3.21 17.25 -4.90
C ASN A 136 4.53 17.01 -4.15
N ASN A 137 4.49 16.45 -2.95
CA ASN A 137 5.66 16.19 -2.09
C ASN A 137 5.76 14.72 -1.67
N GLY A 138 5.33 13.82 -2.55
CA GLY A 138 5.47 12.38 -2.40
C GLY A 138 6.93 11.90 -2.51
N SER A 139 7.14 10.63 -2.23
CA SER A 139 8.43 9.96 -2.37
C SER A 139 8.81 9.69 -3.84
N HIS A 140 9.84 8.88 -4.07
CA HIS A 140 10.18 8.31 -5.38
C HIS A 140 9.53 6.92 -5.60
N GLY A 141 8.34 6.71 -5.02
CA GLY A 141 7.57 5.46 -5.13
C GLY A 141 7.51 4.65 -3.83
N CYS A 142 8.41 4.87 -2.90
CA CYS A 142 8.42 4.19 -1.61
C CYS A 142 7.28 4.66 -0.69
N ILE A 143 6.91 3.82 0.24
CA ILE A 143 5.97 4.12 1.33
C ILE A 143 6.77 4.61 2.53
N ASN A 144 6.72 5.91 2.80
CA ASN A 144 7.42 6.53 3.92
C ASN A 144 6.58 6.45 5.19
N LEU A 145 7.21 6.03 6.26
CA LEU A 145 6.62 5.78 7.58
C LEU A 145 7.29 6.62 8.66
N PRO A 146 6.59 6.96 9.76
CA PRO A 146 7.22 7.35 11.00
C PRO A 146 8.21 6.28 11.48
N LEU A 147 9.29 6.69 12.13
CA LEU A 147 10.36 5.79 12.57
C LEU A 147 9.87 4.66 13.50
N ASP A 148 9.01 5.01 14.45
CA ASP A 148 8.47 4.05 15.42
C ASP A 148 7.51 3.05 14.78
N VAL A 149 6.73 3.48 13.77
CA VAL A 149 5.86 2.63 12.97
C VAL A 149 6.68 1.67 12.12
N ALA A 150 7.67 2.20 11.38
CA ALA A 150 8.56 1.40 10.55
C ALA A 150 9.29 0.32 11.40
N LYS A 151 9.71 0.68 12.62
CA LYS A 151 10.32 -0.25 13.56
C LYS A 151 9.36 -1.37 13.96
N LYS A 152 8.13 -1.04 14.36
CA LYS A 152 7.13 -2.03 14.78
C LYS A 152 6.80 -3.00 13.64
N ILE A 153 6.62 -2.48 12.42
CA ILE A 153 6.38 -3.33 11.24
C ILE A 153 7.60 -4.22 11.00
N TYR A 154 8.80 -3.64 11.03
CA TYR A 154 10.05 -4.39 10.80
C TYR A 154 10.25 -5.53 11.79
N ASP A 155 9.94 -5.31 13.06
CA ASP A 155 10.11 -6.31 14.10
C ASP A 155 9.15 -7.50 13.94
N GLU A 156 7.92 -7.25 13.46
CA GLU A 156 6.85 -8.25 13.33
C GLU A 156 6.80 -8.91 11.95
N VAL A 157 7.06 -8.15 10.87
CA VAL A 157 6.88 -8.62 9.49
C VAL A 157 7.87 -9.74 9.15
N THR A 158 7.41 -10.72 8.40
CA THR A 158 8.25 -11.80 7.88
C THR A 158 8.45 -11.68 6.37
N ILE A 159 9.50 -12.33 5.84
CA ILE A 159 9.67 -12.47 4.39
C ILE A 159 8.46 -13.23 3.83
N ASN A 160 7.94 -12.77 2.71
CA ASN A 160 6.71 -13.19 2.04
C ASN A 160 5.41 -12.69 2.70
N THR A 161 5.44 -11.87 3.75
CA THR A 161 4.22 -11.18 4.21
C THR A 161 3.61 -10.43 3.03
N PRO A 162 2.32 -10.67 2.72
CA PRO A 162 1.63 -10.00 1.64
C PRO A 162 1.51 -8.49 1.90
N VAL A 163 1.63 -7.70 0.83
CA VAL A 163 1.43 -6.24 0.85
C VAL A 163 0.48 -5.88 -0.28
N MET A 164 -0.68 -5.36 0.07
CA MET A 164 -1.70 -4.89 -0.85
C MET A 164 -1.61 -3.39 -0.95
N ILE A 165 -1.35 -2.87 -2.15
CA ILE A 165 -1.33 -1.43 -2.42
C ILE A 165 -2.55 -1.13 -3.29
N ILE A 166 -3.53 -0.43 -2.73
CA ILE A 166 -4.77 -0.05 -3.39
C ILE A 166 -4.75 1.44 -3.75
N PRO A 167 -5.38 1.81 -4.89
CA PRO A 167 -5.45 3.19 -5.35
C PRO A 167 -6.29 4.07 -4.45
#